data_cb5181c6a7fb7d06366cd3b1ff02b0d7
#
_entry.id   cb5181c6a7fb7d06366cd3b1ff02b0d7
#
_cell.length_a   1.000
_cell.length_b   1.000
_cell.length_c   1.000
_cell.angle_alpha   90.00
_cell.angle_beta   90.00
_cell.angle_gamma   90.00
#
_symmetry.space_group_name_H-M   'P 1'
#
loop_
_entity.id
_entity.type
_entity.pdbx_description
1 polymer ?
#
loop_
_entity_poly.entity_id
_entity_poly.type
_entity_poly.pdbx_seq_one_letter_code
_entity_poly.pdbx_strand_id
1 'polypeptide(L)'
;RAKEVLLQALKLRPRNIQALKLLKIVYLKLRKYKENLELLGCLFELGENVKEEKEFLKALDFLASSLSDEEKKEHILKLQTDNNPMLGRFVFEKYHIFLNQDFSSICDLLYKENKAFNLQNKEYFEFFYALGLIEDEESKDVNFKNSNFKMLKILKENSFKARLEFSYRCTECKSVMPLFFYHCPVCYEFNTCQIIYEVKNNETY
;
A
#
# COMPACT_ATOMS: atom_id res chain seq x y z
N ARG A 1 24.16 10.43 -10.74
CA ARG A 1 25.05 10.77 -9.61
C ARG A 1 24.87 9.82 -8.40
N ALA A 2 23.65 9.67 -7.79
CA ALA A 2 23.45 8.75 -6.65
C ALA A 2 23.79 7.29 -7.00
N LYS A 3 23.33 6.78 -8.16
CA LYS A 3 23.64 5.43 -8.65
C LYS A 3 25.16 5.19 -8.73
N GLU A 4 25.91 6.12 -9.32
CA GLU A 4 27.35 6.00 -9.53
C GLU A 4 28.12 5.93 -8.19
N VAL A 5 27.75 6.78 -7.23
CA VAL A 5 28.34 6.77 -5.88
C VAL A 5 28.09 5.44 -5.18
N LEU A 6 26.85 4.91 -5.24
CA LEU A 6 26.52 3.62 -4.64
C LEU A 6 27.28 2.45 -5.32
N LEU A 7 27.41 2.48 -6.63
CA LEU A 7 28.19 1.47 -7.35
C LEU A 7 29.69 1.54 -7.00
N GLN A 8 30.25 2.75 -6.78
CA GLN A 8 31.63 2.88 -6.30
C GLN A 8 31.77 2.35 -4.87
N ALA A 9 30.82 2.67 -3.98
CA ALA A 9 30.83 2.13 -2.62
C ALA A 9 30.77 0.57 -2.61
N LEU A 10 29.96 -0.02 -3.50
CA LEU A 10 29.84 -1.48 -3.65
C LEU A 10 31.07 -2.12 -4.27
N LYS A 11 31.85 -1.41 -5.09
CA LYS A 11 33.17 -1.91 -5.55
C LYS A 11 34.14 -2.09 -4.39
N LEU A 12 34.09 -1.21 -3.39
CA LEU A 12 34.93 -1.29 -2.20
C LEU A 12 34.41 -2.30 -1.16
N ARG A 13 33.08 -2.39 -1.03
CA ARG A 13 32.41 -3.29 -0.09
C ARG A 13 31.18 -3.96 -0.75
N PRO A 14 31.39 -5.06 -1.52
CA PRO A 14 30.33 -5.67 -2.33
C PRO A 14 29.14 -6.20 -1.51
N ARG A 15 29.34 -6.58 -0.25
CA ARG A 15 28.32 -7.09 0.66
C ARG A 15 27.72 -6.03 1.61
N ASN A 16 27.84 -4.76 1.28
CA ASN A 16 27.25 -3.71 2.09
C ASN A 16 25.72 -3.64 1.85
N ILE A 17 24.97 -4.27 2.77
CA ILE A 17 23.50 -4.39 2.69
C ILE A 17 22.84 -3.01 2.58
N GLN A 18 23.30 -2.01 3.32
CA GLN A 18 22.71 -0.67 3.27
C GLN A 18 22.90 0.00 1.90
N ALA A 19 24.07 -0.15 1.29
CA ALA A 19 24.32 0.38 -0.04
C ALA A 19 23.48 -0.36 -1.10
N LEU A 20 23.28 -1.67 -0.94
CA LEU A 20 22.40 -2.47 -1.79
C LEU A 20 20.93 -2.03 -1.63
N LYS A 21 20.44 -1.85 -0.40
CA LYS A 21 19.07 -1.35 -0.12
C LYS A 21 18.83 0.05 -0.70
N LEU A 22 19.80 0.94 -0.62
CA LEU A 22 19.72 2.26 -1.27
C LEU A 22 19.72 2.15 -2.80
N LEU A 23 20.56 1.28 -3.36
CA LEU A 23 20.66 1.12 -4.81
C LEU A 23 19.36 0.56 -5.41
N LYS A 24 18.67 -0.36 -4.70
CA LYS A 24 17.37 -0.86 -5.15
C LYS A 24 16.31 0.26 -5.27
N ILE A 25 16.29 1.21 -4.33
CA ILE A 25 15.39 2.37 -4.40
C ILE A 25 15.75 3.27 -5.60
N VAL A 26 17.03 3.48 -5.86
CA VAL A 26 17.49 4.23 -7.03
C VAL A 26 17.08 3.53 -8.33
N TYR A 27 17.26 2.22 -8.44
CA TYR A 27 16.83 1.46 -9.61
C TYR A 27 15.31 1.50 -9.82
N LEU A 28 14.53 1.39 -8.75
CA LEU A 28 13.07 1.52 -8.81
C LEU A 28 12.65 2.88 -9.39
N LYS A 29 13.24 3.98 -8.86
CA LYS A 29 12.96 5.34 -9.36
C LYS A 29 13.38 5.54 -10.81
N LEU A 30 14.43 4.86 -11.25
CA LEU A 30 14.92 4.90 -12.63
C LEU A 30 14.17 3.91 -13.56
N ARG A 31 13.19 3.17 -13.05
CA ARG A 31 12.44 2.10 -13.74
C ARG A 31 13.37 1.00 -14.31
N LYS A 32 14.50 0.76 -13.65
CA LYS A 32 15.47 -0.27 -14.00
C LYS A 32 15.12 -1.56 -13.28
N TYR A 33 13.99 -2.17 -13.67
CA TYR A 33 13.41 -3.30 -12.97
C TYR A 33 14.29 -4.55 -13.07
N LYS A 34 14.92 -4.79 -14.23
CA LYS A 34 15.81 -5.96 -14.44
C LYS A 34 17.04 -5.88 -13.55
N GLU A 35 17.74 -4.75 -13.56
CA GLU A 35 18.90 -4.54 -12.69
C GLU A 35 18.52 -4.59 -11.19
N ASN A 36 17.29 -4.17 -10.87
CA ASN A 36 16.79 -4.28 -9.50
C ASN A 36 16.50 -5.73 -9.11
N LEU A 37 15.97 -6.57 -10.01
CA LEU A 37 15.75 -7.99 -9.78
C LEU A 37 17.07 -8.75 -9.56
N GLU A 38 18.13 -8.42 -10.29
CA GLU A 38 19.47 -8.97 -10.08
C GLU A 38 20.00 -8.58 -8.70
N LEU A 39 19.83 -7.32 -8.31
CA LEU A 39 20.25 -6.81 -7.00
C LEU A 39 19.50 -7.48 -5.85
N LEU A 40 18.19 -7.77 -6.00
CA LEU A 40 17.43 -8.56 -5.03
C LEU A 40 17.98 -10.00 -4.91
N GLY A 41 18.53 -10.57 -6.00
CA GLY A 41 19.24 -11.84 -5.93
C GLY A 41 20.44 -11.76 -4.98
N CYS A 42 21.26 -10.71 -5.09
CA CYS A 42 22.39 -10.49 -4.17
C CYS A 42 21.93 -10.29 -2.72
N LEU A 43 20.85 -9.56 -2.48
CA LEU A 43 20.30 -9.38 -1.13
C LEU A 43 19.79 -10.70 -0.54
N PHE A 44 19.15 -11.54 -1.36
CA PHE A 44 18.72 -12.89 -0.95
C PHE A 44 19.90 -13.77 -0.52
N GLU A 45 21.00 -13.76 -1.26
CA GLU A 45 22.23 -14.47 -0.90
C GLU A 45 22.86 -13.98 0.41
N LEU A 46 22.56 -12.74 0.80
CA LEU A 46 22.98 -12.15 2.07
C LEU A 46 21.98 -12.40 3.21
N GLY A 47 20.93 -13.21 2.97
CA GLY A 47 19.94 -13.60 3.96
C GLY A 47 18.73 -12.66 4.10
N GLU A 48 18.58 -11.68 3.21
CA GLU A 48 17.43 -10.78 3.23
C GLU A 48 16.18 -11.46 2.63
N ASN A 49 15.00 -11.20 3.22
CA ASN A 49 13.72 -11.68 2.66
C ASN A 49 13.26 -10.73 1.55
N VAL A 50 13.35 -11.18 0.32
CA VAL A 50 13.04 -10.36 -0.87
C VAL A 50 11.91 -10.95 -1.73
N LYS A 51 11.23 -11.99 -1.27
CA LYS A 51 10.25 -12.75 -2.08
C LYS A 51 9.13 -11.84 -2.59
N GLU A 52 8.43 -11.16 -1.69
CA GLU A 52 7.31 -10.28 -2.05
C GLU A 52 7.74 -9.11 -2.94
N GLU A 53 8.89 -8.51 -2.63
CA GLU A 53 9.45 -7.42 -3.43
C GLU A 53 9.83 -7.88 -4.83
N LYS A 54 10.36 -9.10 -4.98
CA LYS A 54 10.68 -9.70 -6.27
C LYS A 54 9.44 -9.93 -7.12
N GLU A 55 8.35 -10.39 -6.52
CA GLU A 55 7.06 -10.56 -7.19
C GLU A 55 6.49 -9.20 -7.64
N PHE A 56 6.53 -8.22 -6.76
CA PHE A 56 6.11 -6.85 -7.06
C PHE A 56 6.90 -6.26 -8.23
N LEU A 57 8.24 -6.37 -8.23
CA LEU A 57 9.09 -5.86 -9.31
C LEU A 57 8.85 -6.57 -10.65
N LYS A 58 8.61 -7.88 -10.65
CA LYS A 58 8.25 -8.62 -11.87
C LYS A 58 6.95 -8.10 -12.47
N ALA A 59 5.95 -7.82 -11.63
CA ALA A 59 4.70 -7.22 -12.08
C ALA A 59 4.93 -5.82 -12.66
N LEU A 60 5.76 -4.99 -12.03
CA LEU A 60 6.10 -3.66 -12.55
C LEU A 60 6.84 -3.73 -13.89
N ASP A 61 7.79 -4.66 -14.06
CA ASP A 61 8.54 -4.85 -15.31
C ASP A 61 7.59 -5.26 -16.45
N PHE A 62 6.67 -6.18 -16.17
CA PHE A 62 5.64 -6.59 -17.11
C PHE A 62 4.73 -5.42 -17.51
N LEU A 63 4.22 -4.66 -16.54
CA LEU A 63 3.31 -3.54 -16.77
C LEU A 63 3.99 -2.35 -17.46
N ALA A 64 5.31 -2.23 -17.35
CA ALA A 64 6.11 -1.24 -18.07
C ALA A 64 6.45 -1.64 -19.51
N SER A 65 6.14 -2.88 -19.92
CA SER A 65 6.38 -3.37 -21.27
C SER A 65 5.51 -2.64 -22.32
N SER A 66 5.81 -2.84 -23.60
CA SER A 66 5.09 -2.26 -24.73
C SER A 66 3.78 -2.98 -25.09
N LEU A 67 3.26 -3.83 -24.23
CA LEU A 67 2.00 -4.55 -24.43
C LEU A 67 0.80 -3.58 -24.44
N SER A 68 -0.30 -4.01 -25.05
CA SER A 68 -1.56 -3.29 -25.05
C SER A 68 -2.17 -3.18 -23.65
N ASP A 69 -3.08 -2.23 -23.46
CA ASP A 69 -3.75 -2.07 -22.17
C ASP A 69 -4.67 -3.25 -21.85
N GLU A 70 -5.23 -3.91 -22.87
CA GLU A 70 -6.04 -5.13 -22.75
C GLU A 70 -5.19 -6.31 -22.23
N GLU A 71 -4.01 -6.55 -22.82
CA GLU A 71 -3.10 -7.61 -22.39
C GLU A 71 -2.61 -7.38 -20.94
N LYS A 72 -2.30 -6.11 -20.61
CA LYS A 72 -1.93 -5.73 -19.23
C LYS A 72 -3.07 -5.98 -18.25
N LYS A 73 -4.30 -5.61 -18.61
CA LYS A 73 -5.48 -5.82 -17.78
C LYS A 73 -5.77 -7.31 -17.56
N GLU A 74 -5.67 -8.12 -18.62
CA GLU A 74 -5.83 -9.57 -18.52
C GLU A 74 -4.79 -10.19 -17.59
N HIS A 75 -3.55 -9.74 -17.67
CA HIS A 75 -2.49 -10.17 -16.76
C HIS A 75 -2.75 -9.76 -15.30
N ILE A 76 -3.18 -8.50 -15.08
CA ILE A 76 -3.55 -8.00 -13.74
C ILE A 76 -4.62 -8.88 -13.09
N LEU A 77 -5.67 -9.25 -13.85
CA LEU A 77 -6.75 -10.09 -13.35
C LEU A 77 -6.31 -11.50 -12.95
N LYS A 78 -5.15 -11.95 -13.43
CA LYS A 78 -4.54 -13.25 -13.09
C LYS A 78 -3.53 -13.17 -11.94
N LEU A 79 -3.20 -11.95 -11.46
CA LEU A 79 -2.27 -11.78 -10.34
C LEU A 79 -2.91 -12.29 -9.05
N GLN A 80 -2.15 -13.09 -8.30
CA GLN A 80 -2.51 -13.47 -6.94
C GLN A 80 -2.03 -12.37 -5.99
N THR A 81 -2.95 -11.55 -5.52
CA THR A 81 -2.63 -10.42 -4.63
C THR A 81 -2.79 -10.75 -3.15
N ASP A 82 -3.41 -11.87 -2.82
CA ASP A 82 -3.73 -12.29 -1.43
C ASP A 82 -2.47 -12.40 -0.55
N ASN A 83 -1.36 -12.81 -1.15
CA ASN A 83 -0.07 -12.97 -0.46
C ASN A 83 0.87 -11.77 -0.65
N ASN A 84 0.43 -10.72 -1.35
CA ASN A 84 1.25 -9.54 -1.62
C ASN A 84 0.40 -8.26 -1.57
N PRO A 85 0.13 -7.73 -0.36
CA PRO A 85 -0.71 -6.54 -0.16
C PRO A 85 -0.22 -5.32 -0.96
N MET A 86 1.08 -5.17 -1.12
CA MET A 86 1.67 -4.05 -1.88
C MET A 86 1.35 -4.14 -3.36
N LEU A 87 1.34 -5.35 -3.93
CA LEU A 87 0.94 -5.56 -5.31
C LEU A 87 -0.56 -5.28 -5.49
N GLY A 88 -1.40 -5.80 -4.59
CA GLY A 88 -2.84 -5.53 -4.58
C GLY A 88 -3.14 -4.04 -4.50
N ARG A 89 -2.49 -3.33 -3.58
CA ARG A 89 -2.62 -1.88 -3.46
C ARG A 89 -2.18 -1.16 -4.74
N PHE A 90 -1.04 -1.52 -5.32
CA PHE A 90 -0.55 -0.92 -6.56
C PHE A 90 -1.54 -1.09 -7.72
N VAL A 91 -2.12 -2.27 -7.85
CA VAL A 91 -3.14 -2.57 -8.86
C VAL A 91 -4.38 -1.69 -8.66
N PHE A 92 -4.87 -1.58 -7.43
CA PHE A 92 -6.02 -0.72 -7.12
C PHE A 92 -5.70 0.76 -7.38
N GLU A 93 -4.58 1.26 -6.88
CA GLU A 93 -4.17 2.67 -7.01
C GLU A 93 -3.96 3.09 -8.48
N LYS A 94 -3.38 2.21 -9.30
CA LYS A 94 -2.98 2.54 -10.66
C LYS A 94 -4.05 2.26 -11.72
N TYR A 95 -4.84 1.20 -11.52
CA TYR A 95 -5.77 0.68 -12.53
C TYR A 95 -7.23 0.71 -12.06
N HIS A 96 -7.50 1.08 -10.81
CA HIS A 96 -8.83 1.06 -10.19
C HIS A 96 -9.51 -0.33 -10.28
N ILE A 97 -8.70 -1.40 -10.31
CA ILE A 97 -9.16 -2.78 -10.34
C ILE A 97 -9.17 -3.33 -8.92
N PHE A 98 -10.37 -3.74 -8.47
CA PHE A 98 -10.54 -4.41 -7.20
C PHE A 98 -10.35 -5.92 -7.38
N LEU A 99 -9.33 -6.49 -6.71
CA LEU A 99 -8.98 -7.92 -6.71
C LEU A 99 -9.13 -8.54 -5.32
N ASN A 100 -10.15 -8.13 -4.56
CA ASN A 100 -10.39 -8.59 -3.20
C ASN A 100 -9.19 -8.34 -2.25
N GLN A 101 -8.58 -7.16 -2.38
CA GLN A 101 -7.45 -6.76 -1.55
C GLN A 101 -7.81 -6.76 -0.07
N ASP A 102 -6.81 -6.92 0.78
CA ASP A 102 -6.97 -6.74 2.21
C ASP A 102 -7.32 -5.28 2.56
N PHE A 103 -8.37 -5.11 3.38
CA PHE A 103 -8.88 -3.79 3.77
C PHE A 103 -7.79 -2.89 4.35
N SER A 104 -6.95 -3.45 5.23
CA SER A 104 -5.89 -2.69 5.92
C SER A 104 -4.84 -2.11 4.97
N SER A 105 -4.72 -2.66 3.75
CA SER A 105 -3.75 -2.22 2.74
C SER A 105 -4.25 -1.10 1.84
N ILE A 106 -5.58 -0.86 1.76
CA ILE A 106 -6.19 0.07 0.80
C ILE A 106 -7.25 1.01 1.40
N CYS A 107 -7.50 0.97 2.71
CA CYS A 107 -8.60 1.75 3.33
C CYS A 107 -8.52 3.26 3.07
N ASP A 108 -7.33 3.84 2.97
CA ASP A 108 -7.12 5.25 2.61
C ASP A 108 -7.46 5.55 1.14
N LEU A 109 -7.26 4.59 0.24
CA LEU A 109 -7.66 4.70 -1.16
C LEU A 109 -9.18 4.56 -1.29
N LEU A 110 -9.79 3.59 -0.59
CA LEU A 110 -11.25 3.43 -0.55
C LEU A 110 -11.96 4.68 -0.04
N TYR A 111 -11.37 5.35 0.95
CA TYR A 111 -11.89 6.62 1.46
C TYR A 111 -11.93 7.72 0.39
N LYS A 112 -10.92 7.77 -0.48
CA LYS A 112 -10.84 8.73 -1.59
C LYS A 112 -11.81 8.42 -2.73
N GLU A 113 -12.00 7.12 -3.03
CA GLU A 113 -12.89 6.67 -4.11
C GLU A 113 -14.37 7.01 -3.84
N ASN A 114 -14.76 7.13 -2.57
CA ASN A 114 -16.13 7.43 -2.16
C ASN A 114 -17.18 6.49 -2.80
N LYS A 115 -16.82 5.22 -2.98
CA LYS A 115 -17.64 4.16 -3.56
C LYS A 115 -17.50 2.88 -2.75
N ALA A 116 -18.63 2.20 -2.53
CA ALA A 116 -18.65 0.94 -1.79
C ALA A 116 -18.15 -0.25 -2.62
N PHE A 117 -17.38 -1.12 -1.97
CA PHE A 117 -16.81 -2.36 -2.51
C PHE A 117 -17.01 -3.49 -1.51
N ASN A 118 -17.11 -4.73 -2.00
CA ASN A 118 -17.04 -5.96 -1.20
C ASN A 118 -17.86 -5.94 0.11
N LEU A 119 -19.14 -5.61 0.04
CA LEU A 119 -20.03 -5.46 1.21
C LEU A 119 -20.29 -6.77 1.97
N GLN A 120 -19.91 -7.92 1.42
CA GLN A 120 -19.96 -9.20 2.12
C GLN A 120 -18.87 -9.32 3.20
N ASN A 121 -17.77 -8.57 3.06
CA ASN A 121 -16.72 -8.50 4.08
C ASN A 121 -17.12 -7.48 5.14
N LYS A 122 -17.11 -7.91 6.41
CA LYS A 122 -17.56 -7.11 7.56
C LYS A 122 -16.78 -5.80 7.73
N GLU A 123 -15.45 -5.80 7.52
CA GLU A 123 -14.64 -4.57 7.66
C GLU A 123 -14.97 -3.53 6.61
N TYR A 124 -15.15 -3.97 5.36
CA TYR A 124 -15.62 -3.09 4.26
C TYR A 124 -17.01 -2.56 4.54
N PHE A 125 -17.91 -3.41 4.98
CA PHE A 125 -19.27 -3.01 5.33
C PHE A 125 -19.27 -1.95 6.43
N GLU A 126 -18.62 -2.20 7.58
CA GLU A 126 -18.52 -1.25 8.69
C GLU A 126 -17.95 0.11 8.24
N PHE A 127 -16.93 0.09 7.40
CA PHE A 127 -16.29 1.28 6.87
C PHE A 127 -17.25 2.11 5.99
N PHE A 128 -17.86 1.49 4.99
CA PHE A 128 -18.77 2.21 4.09
C PHE A 128 -20.06 2.65 4.77
N TYR A 129 -20.55 1.87 5.73
CA TYR A 129 -21.67 2.25 6.58
C TYR A 129 -21.33 3.48 7.45
N ALA A 130 -20.15 3.49 8.06
CA ALA A 130 -19.69 4.65 8.84
C ALA A 130 -19.50 5.90 7.97
N LEU A 131 -19.14 5.73 6.70
CA LEU A 131 -19.06 6.83 5.74
C LEU A 131 -20.43 7.34 5.27
N GLY A 132 -21.52 6.58 5.48
CA GLY A 132 -22.86 6.89 4.96
C GLY A 132 -22.99 6.62 3.46
N LEU A 133 -22.18 5.71 2.90
CA LEU A 133 -22.23 5.30 1.50
C LEU A 133 -23.19 4.14 1.25
N ILE A 134 -23.63 3.50 2.31
CA ILE A 134 -24.64 2.43 2.29
C ILE A 134 -25.66 2.69 3.40
N GLU A 135 -26.90 2.42 3.10
CA GLU A 135 -28.00 2.42 4.05
C GLU A 135 -28.39 0.98 4.33
N ASP A 136 -28.47 0.60 5.58
CA ASP A 136 -28.97 -0.69 5.97
C ASP A 136 -30.37 -0.52 6.59
N GLU A 137 -31.39 -0.88 5.84
CA GLU A 137 -32.78 -0.79 6.28
C GLU A 137 -33.10 -1.77 7.42
N GLU A 138 -32.31 -2.82 7.58
CA GLU A 138 -32.51 -3.86 8.59
C GLU A 138 -31.69 -3.68 9.87
N SER A 139 -30.65 -2.85 9.86
CA SER A 139 -29.70 -2.76 10.99
C SER A 139 -29.83 -1.50 11.81
N LYS A 140 -30.74 -1.48 12.77
CA LYS A 140 -30.73 -0.46 13.84
C LYS A 140 -29.53 -0.58 14.78
N ASP A 141 -28.80 -1.71 14.75
CA ASP A 141 -27.66 -1.97 15.64
C ASP A 141 -26.51 -2.68 14.90
N VAL A 142 -25.79 -1.96 14.03
CA VAL A 142 -24.50 -2.47 13.53
C VAL A 142 -23.50 -2.56 14.67
N ASN A 143 -23.15 -3.77 15.06
CA ASN A 143 -22.11 -4.00 16.06
C ASN A 143 -20.72 -3.77 15.44
N PHE A 144 -20.25 -2.52 15.49
CA PHE A 144 -18.92 -2.14 15.01
C PHE A 144 -17.82 -2.82 15.82
N LYS A 145 -16.93 -3.51 15.14
CA LYS A 145 -15.66 -3.99 15.73
C LYS A 145 -14.64 -2.84 15.83
N ASN A 146 -14.70 -1.89 14.89
CA ASN A 146 -13.77 -0.77 14.81
C ASN A 146 -14.33 0.48 15.50
N SER A 147 -13.68 0.90 16.58
CA SER A 147 -14.11 2.05 17.37
C SER A 147 -14.05 3.37 16.60
N ASN A 148 -13.11 3.55 15.66
CA ASN A 148 -13.03 4.73 14.83
C ASN A 148 -14.23 4.83 13.88
N PHE A 149 -14.67 3.71 13.31
CA PHE A 149 -15.85 3.69 12.43
C PHE A 149 -17.12 3.97 13.22
N LYS A 150 -17.26 3.38 14.41
CA LYS A 150 -18.37 3.69 15.32
C LYS A 150 -18.40 5.18 15.66
N MET A 151 -17.27 5.76 16.04
CA MET A 151 -17.16 7.19 16.37
C MET A 151 -17.51 8.06 15.16
N LEU A 152 -16.97 7.76 13.98
CA LEU A 152 -17.27 8.48 12.74
C LEU A 152 -18.76 8.48 12.43
N LYS A 153 -19.44 7.34 12.56
CA LYS A 153 -20.88 7.21 12.33
C LYS A 153 -21.66 8.08 13.30
N ILE A 154 -21.39 7.97 14.62
CA ILE A 154 -22.08 8.76 15.65
C ILE A 154 -21.91 10.27 15.42
N LEU A 155 -20.71 10.72 15.10
CA LEU A 155 -20.46 12.14 14.84
C LEU A 155 -21.24 12.63 13.62
N LYS A 156 -21.24 11.86 12.53
CA LYS A 156 -21.98 12.23 11.32
C LYS A 156 -23.49 12.26 11.53
N GLU A 157 -24.05 11.30 12.26
CA GLU A 157 -25.49 11.28 12.63
C GLU A 157 -25.89 12.47 13.48
N ASN A 158 -24.99 13.00 14.30
CA ASN A 158 -25.19 14.22 15.08
C ASN A 158 -24.76 15.49 14.33
N SER A 159 -24.67 15.45 13.00
CA SER A 159 -24.35 16.58 12.13
C SER A 159 -22.96 17.21 12.32
N PHE A 160 -22.03 16.51 12.97
CA PHE A 160 -20.66 16.97 13.06
C PHE A 160 -19.89 16.72 11.75
N LYS A 161 -19.02 17.64 11.39
CA LYS A 161 -18.13 17.50 10.20
C LYS A 161 -16.93 16.62 10.52
N ALA A 162 -17.20 15.35 10.78
CA ALA A 162 -16.14 14.38 11.07
C ALA A 162 -15.53 13.77 9.80
N ARG A 163 -14.21 13.53 9.83
CA ARG A 163 -13.45 12.88 8.76
C ARG A 163 -12.43 11.91 9.33
N LEU A 164 -11.94 10.98 8.47
CA LEU A 164 -10.77 10.18 8.79
C LEU A 164 -9.50 10.91 8.31
N GLU A 165 -8.51 10.97 9.19
CA GLU A 165 -7.14 11.36 8.84
C GLU A 165 -6.24 10.14 8.85
N PHE A 166 -5.40 10.03 7.82
CA PHE A 166 -4.51 8.89 7.62
C PHE A 166 -3.05 9.27 7.86
N SER A 167 -2.33 8.38 8.51
CA SER A 167 -0.88 8.42 8.62
C SER A 167 -0.31 7.03 8.37
N TYR A 168 0.99 6.95 8.11
CA TYR A 168 1.63 5.72 7.64
C TYR A 168 2.85 5.42 8.49
N ARG A 169 2.79 4.30 9.23
CA ARG A 169 3.86 3.88 10.13
C ARG A 169 4.63 2.71 9.55
N CYS A 170 5.95 2.79 9.60
CA CYS A 170 6.79 1.63 9.30
C CYS A 170 6.72 0.62 10.46
N THR A 171 6.44 -0.65 10.15
CA THR A 171 6.40 -1.73 11.15
C THR A 171 7.78 -2.10 11.68
N GLU A 172 8.86 -1.81 10.92
CA GLU A 172 10.24 -2.07 11.30
C GLU A 172 10.83 -0.94 12.15
N CYS A 173 11.08 0.21 11.55
CA CYS A 173 11.75 1.32 12.24
C CYS A 173 10.80 2.25 13.01
N LYS A 174 9.49 2.01 12.99
CA LYS A 174 8.42 2.76 13.68
C LYS A 174 8.25 4.23 13.24
N SER A 175 9.00 4.68 12.23
CA SER A 175 8.85 6.04 11.68
C SER A 175 7.45 6.25 11.13
N VAL A 176 6.88 7.44 11.37
CA VAL A 176 5.55 7.83 10.88
C VAL A 176 5.72 8.84 9.75
N MET A 177 4.99 8.63 8.65
CA MET A 177 5.03 9.44 7.45
C MET A 177 3.64 9.99 7.11
N PRO A 178 3.55 11.17 6.48
CA PRO A 178 2.27 11.74 6.03
C PRO A 178 1.77 11.12 4.72
N LEU A 179 2.63 10.37 4.00
CA LEU A 179 2.31 9.74 2.72
C LEU A 179 2.63 8.26 2.77
N PHE A 180 1.84 7.48 2.03
CA PHE A 180 2.06 6.05 1.84
C PHE A 180 3.42 5.78 1.15
N PHE A 181 4.03 4.65 1.50
CA PHE A 181 5.30 4.22 0.93
C PHE A 181 5.30 2.70 0.68
N TYR A 182 5.80 2.28 -0.47
CA TYR A 182 6.08 0.88 -0.76
C TYR A 182 7.38 0.42 -0.10
N HIS A 183 8.37 1.33 -0.06
CA HIS A 183 9.62 1.16 0.68
C HIS A 183 9.73 2.28 1.71
N CYS A 184 10.04 1.90 2.95
CA CYS A 184 10.22 2.88 4.01
C CYS A 184 11.35 3.87 3.65
N PRO A 185 11.14 5.19 3.71
CA PRO A 185 12.17 6.16 3.37
C PRO A 185 13.31 6.23 4.40
N VAL A 186 13.18 5.58 5.55
CA VAL A 186 14.17 5.58 6.64
C VAL A 186 14.99 4.30 6.68
N CYS A 187 14.34 3.13 6.72
CA CYS A 187 15.04 1.83 6.79
C CYS A 187 15.12 1.10 5.44
N TYR A 188 14.43 1.59 4.41
CA TYR A 188 14.39 1.06 3.05
C TYR A 188 13.75 -0.33 2.90
N GLU A 189 13.08 -0.81 3.94
CA GLU A 189 12.36 -2.08 3.90
C GLU A 189 11.09 -1.99 3.05
N PHE A 190 10.81 -3.06 2.32
CA PHE A 190 9.61 -3.22 1.50
C PHE A 190 8.47 -3.79 2.35
N ASN A 191 7.21 -3.46 2.00
CA ASN A 191 6.00 -3.98 2.64
C ASN A 191 5.95 -3.78 4.16
N THR A 192 6.44 -2.63 4.65
CA THR A 192 6.45 -2.30 6.08
C THR A 192 5.51 -1.15 6.43
N CYS A 193 4.70 -0.70 5.49
CA CYS A 193 3.77 0.41 5.69
C CYS A 193 2.47 -0.08 6.31
N GLN A 194 2.21 0.32 7.55
CA GLN A 194 0.94 0.17 8.24
C GLN A 194 0.15 1.48 8.12
N ILE A 195 -1.08 1.40 7.60
CA ILE A 195 -2.00 2.53 7.55
C ILE A 195 -2.62 2.69 8.94
N ILE A 196 -2.50 3.89 9.49
CA ILE A 196 -3.13 4.31 10.74
C ILE A 196 -4.13 5.38 10.39
N TYR A 197 -5.30 5.35 11.00
CA TYR A 197 -6.31 6.37 10.82
C TYR A 197 -6.98 6.72 12.15
N GLU A 198 -7.39 7.98 12.25
CA GLU A 198 -8.10 8.51 13.39
C GLU A 198 -9.25 9.43 12.92
N VAL A 199 -10.26 9.56 13.75
CA VAL A 199 -11.37 10.45 13.48
C VAL A 199 -11.00 11.86 13.93
N LYS A 200 -11.13 12.84 13.03
CA LYS A 200 -11.00 14.27 13.34
C LYS A 200 -12.33 14.96 13.16
N ASN A 201 -12.66 15.84 14.08
CA ASN A 201 -13.77 16.76 13.95
C ASN A 201 -13.26 18.06 13.32
N ASN A 202 -13.91 18.51 12.26
CA ASN A 202 -13.57 19.76 11.58
C ASN A 202 -14.33 20.95 12.21
N GLU A 203 -14.27 21.11 13.51
CA GLU A 203 -14.62 22.40 14.09
C GLU A 203 -13.51 23.40 13.73
N THR A 204 -13.72 24.15 12.66
CA THR A 204 -12.95 25.37 12.38
C THR A 204 -13.33 26.37 13.45
N TYR A 205 -12.39 26.68 14.35
CA TYR A 205 -12.43 27.90 15.14
C TYR A 205 -12.24 29.11 14.23
#